data_1b438648fd1e7d421d35ec01aca51a09
#
_entry.id   1b438648fd1e7d421d35ec01aca51a09
#
_cell.length_a   1.000
_cell.length_b   1.000
_cell.length_c   1.000
_cell.angle_alpha   90.00
_cell.angle_beta   90.00
_cell.angle_gamma   90.00
#
_symmetry.space_group_name_H-M   'P 1'
#
loop_
_entity.id
_entity.type
_entity.pdbx_description
1 polymer ?
#
loop_
_entity_poly.entity_id
_entity_poly.type
_entity_poly.pdbx_seq_one_letter_code
_entity_poly.pdbx_strand_id
1 'polypeptide(L)'
;MHITRYTDYSLRVLVYLAACGDRLVTIQDVADAYDISKNHLMKVVHQLNIKGYIETVRGKNGGMRLRRLPSSINIGALVRDTEPDFNLVECFSANNQCCITPVCGLQSMLREALQAFLATLDTYTLADVVQQPQQSQLLRLLQIS
;
A
#
# COMPACT_ATOMS: atom_id res chain seq x y z
N MET A 1 4.21 -4.17 -16.39
CA MET A 1 4.73 -3.96 -15.02
C MET A 1 3.66 -3.30 -14.19
N HIS A 2 3.40 -3.83 -13.02
CA HIS A 2 2.41 -3.29 -12.09
C HIS A 2 2.73 -3.74 -10.66
N ILE A 3 2.31 -2.96 -9.69
CA ILE A 3 2.27 -3.41 -8.30
C ILE A 3 1.07 -4.35 -8.13
N THR A 4 1.16 -5.28 -7.19
CA THR A 4 0.09 -6.26 -6.98
C THR A 4 -1.20 -5.59 -6.49
N ARG A 5 -2.33 -6.26 -6.74
CA ARG A 5 -3.62 -5.81 -6.22
C ARG A 5 -3.62 -5.73 -4.69
N TYR A 6 -2.89 -6.62 -4.04
CA TYR A 6 -2.73 -6.59 -2.58
C TYR A 6 -2.06 -5.29 -2.10
N THR A 7 -0.98 -4.86 -2.75
CA THR A 7 -0.31 -3.60 -2.43
C THR A 7 -1.21 -2.39 -2.73
N ASP A 8 -1.85 -2.37 -3.90
CA ASP A 8 -2.77 -1.30 -4.29
C ASP A 8 -3.90 -1.15 -3.27
N TYR A 9 -4.54 -2.25 -2.88
CA TYR A 9 -5.63 -2.22 -1.90
C TYR A 9 -5.14 -1.85 -0.50
N SER A 10 -3.94 -2.28 -0.12
CA SER A 10 -3.31 -1.86 1.15
C SER A 10 -3.14 -0.34 1.20
N LEU A 11 -2.63 0.25 0.13
CA LEU A 11 -2.50 1.70 0.01
C LEU A 11 -3.85 2.40 0.12
N ARG A 12 -4.88 1.92 -0.58
CA ARG A 12 -6.22 2.50 -0.55
C ARG A 12 -6.86 2.43 0.84
N VAL A 13 -6.73 1.31 1.53
CA VAL A 13 -7.21 1.16 2.92
C VAL A 13 -6.55 2.19 3.83
N LEU A 14 -5.22 2.30 3.75
CA LEU A 14 -4.49 3.22 4.63
C LEU A 14 -4.78 4.68 4.30
N VAL A 15 -4.94 5.04 3.03
CA VAL A 15 -5.36 6.39 2.62
C VAL A 15 -6.74 6.73 3.20
N TYR A 16 -7.69 5.80 3.10
CA TYR A 16 -9.03 6.00 3.67
C TYR A 16 -8.97 6.24 5.17
N LEU A 17 -8.24 5.37 5.90
CA LEU A 17 -8.11 5.49 7.36
C LEU A 17 -7.39 6.78 7.77
N ALA A 18 -6.36 7.17 7.04
CA ALA A 18 -5.65 8.42 7.29
C ALA A 18 -6.57 9.63 7.11
N ALA A 19 -7.44 9.60 6.10
CA ALA A 19 -8.41 10.66 5.85
C ALA A 19 -9.47 10.75 6.95
N CYS A 20 -9.80 9.63 7.60
CA CYS A 20 -10.79 9.57 8.68
C CYS A 20 -10.23 9.98 10.06
N GLY A 21 -8.92 10.11 10.21
CA GLY A 21 -8.29 10.41 11.50
C GLY A 21 -8.48 9.28 12.52
N ASP A 22 -8.88 9.63 13.74
CA ASP A 22 -9.04 8.66 14.83
C ASP A 22 -10.39 7.93 14.81
N ARG A 23 -11.26 8.24 13.85
CA ARG A 23 -12.58 7.62 13.75
C ARG A 23 -12.46 6.16 13.37
N LEU A 24 -13.22 5.29 14.05
CA LEU A 24 -13.32 3.88 13.68
C LEU A 24 -14.11 3.72 12.37
N VAL A 25 -13.58 2.94 11.48
CA VAL A 25 -14.11 2.70 10.12
C VAL A 25 -14.31 1.19 9.94
N THR A 26 -15.42 0.81 9.32
CA THR A 26 -15.67 -0.60 9.01
C THR A 26 -15.05 -0.97 7.66
N ILE A 27 -14.82 -2.28 7.46
CA ILE A 27 -14.39 -2.79 6.14
C ILE A 27 -15.43 -2.45 5.07
N GLN A 28 -16.72 -2.49 5.43
CA GLN A 28 -17.81 -2.15 4.51
C GLN A 28 -17.72 -0.71 4.02
N ASP A 29 -17.38 0.24 4.90
CA ASP A 29 -17.21 1.64 4.52
C ASP A 29 -16.17 1.80 3.41
N VAL A 30 -15.03 1.11 3.57
CA VAL A 30 -13.95 1.16 2.57
C VAL A 30 -14.35 0.44 1.28
N ALA A 31 -15.02 -0.71 1.40
CA ALA A 31 -15.51 -1.47 0.25
C ALA A 31 -16.46 -0.63 -0.60
N ASP A 32 -17.40 0.06 0.05
CA ASP A 32 -18.38 0.90 -0.64
C ASP A 32 -17.72 2.14 -1.28
N ALA A 33 -16.77 2.77 -0.57
CA ALA A 33 -16.12 3.98 -1.08
C ALA A 33 -15.30 3.73 -2.35
N TYR A 34 -14.63 2.58 -2.43
CA TYR A 34 -13.77 2.24 -3.56
C TYR A 34 -14.39 1.26 -4.56
N ASP A 35 -15.61 0.78 -4.30
CA ASP A 35 -16.27 -0.28 -5.09
C ASP A 35 -15.37 -1.52 -5.20
N ILE A 36 -14.90 -2.00 -4.07
CA ILE A 36 -14.03 -3.18 -3.97
C ILE A 36 -14.75 -4.27 -3.17
N SER A 37 -14.54 -5.54 -3.57
CA SER A 37 -15.07 -6.68 -2.84
C SER A 37 -14.65 -6.67 -1.37
N LYS A 38 -15.63 -6.78 -0.47
CA LYS A 38 -15.38 -6.90 0.96
C LYS A 38 -14.48 -8.09 1.28
N ASN A 39 -14.64 -9.21 0.58
CA ASN A 39 -13.81 -10.41 0.81
C ASN A 39 -12.33 -10.16 0.51
N HIS A 40 -12.02 -9.42 -0.55
CA HIS A 40 -10.65 -9.01 -0.86
C HIS A 40 -10.09 -8.12 0.25
N LEU A 41 -10.88 -7.13 0.70
CA LEU A 41 -10.44 -6.20 1.74
C LEU A 41 -10.25 -6.90 3.09
N MET A 42 -11.03 -7.91 3.41
CA MET A 42 -10.86 -8.67 4.66
C MET A 42 -9.45 -9.27 4.77
N LYS A 43 -8.93 -9.84 3.68
CA LYS A 43 -7.57 -10.39 3.63
C LYS A 43 -6.51 -9.30 3.78
N VAL A 44 -6.70 -8.18 3.08
CA VAL A 44 -5.79 -7.03 3.15
C VAL A 44 -5.75 -6.47 4.57
N VAL A 45 -6.89 -6.22 5.16
CA VAL A 45 -7.03 -5.67 6.52
C VAL A 45 -6.40 -6.61 7.56
N HIS A 46 -6.63 -7.92 7.42
CA HIS A 46 -6.05 -8.90 8.32
C HIS A 46 -4.51 -8.83 8.31
N GLN A 47 -3.90 -8.76 7.13
CA GLN A 47 -2.45 -8.66 6.99
C GLN A 47 -1.91 -7.32 7.50
N LEU A 48 -2.59 -6.22 7.22
CA LEU A 48 -2.20 -4.90 7.73
C LEU A 48 -2.26 -4.84 9.25
N ASN A 49 -3.23 -5.53 9.86
CA ASN A 49 -3.33 -5.64 11.32
C ASN A 49 -2.15 -6.44 11.89
N ILE A 50 -1.83 -7.59 11.30
CA ILE A 50 -0.67 -8.41 11.72
C ILE A 50 0.63 -7.60 11.61
N LYS A 51 0.80 -6.83 10.54
CA LYS A 51 2.00 -6.01 10.31
C LYS A 51 2.05 -4.73 11.17
N GLY A 52 1.00 -4.46 11.93
CA GLY A 52 0.96 -3.33 12.86
C GLY A 52 0.68 -1.97 12.24
N TYR A 53 0.15 -1.91 11.01
CA TYR A 53 -0.26 -0.65 10.38
C TYR A 53 -1.60 -0.16 10.89
N ILE A 54 -2.49 -1.07 11.22
CA ILE A 54 -3.84 -0.78 11.70
C ILE A 54 -4.10 -1.52 13.00
N GLU A 55 -5.11 -1.06 13.74
CA GLU A 55 -5.69 -1.77 14.86
C GLU A 55 -7.18 -1.92 14.66
N THR A 56 -7.73 -2.99 15.21
CA THR A 56 -9.16 -3.29 15.13
C THR A 56 -9.78 -3.30 16.52
N VAL A 57 -10.97 -2.73 16.62
CA VAL A 57 -11.79 -2.75 17.85
C VAL A 57 -13.02 -3.60 17.57
N ARG A 58 -13.19 -4.66 18.34
CA ARG A 58 -14.32 -5.60 18.20
C ARG A 58 -15.58 -5.05 18.90
N GLY A 59 -16.73 -5.54 18.47
CA GLY A 59 -18.02 -5.32 19.10
C GLY A 59 -18.86 -4.27 18.40
N LYS A 60 -19.97 -3.91 19.07
CA LYS A 60 -20.87 -2.87 18.60
C LYS A 60 -20.12 -1.53 18.59
N ASN A 61 -20.26 -0.77 17.50
CA ASN A 61 -19.50 0.46 17.26
C ASN A 61 -17.99 0.25 17.11
N GLY A 62 -17.56 -1.00 16.86
CA GLY A 62 -16.18 -1.32 16.54
C GLY A 62 -15.80 -0.93 15.11
N GLY A 63 -14.59 -1.25 14.73
CA GLY A 63 -14.04 -0.98 13.42
C GLY A 63 -12.53 -1.01 13.44
N MET A 64 -11.91 -0.29 12.53
CA MET A 64 -10.47 -0.20 12.42
C MET A 64 -10.03 1.25 12.28
N ARG A 65 -8.79 1.52 12.65
CA ARG A 65 -8.11 2.80 12.49
C ARG A 65 -6.61 2.58 12.36
N LEU A 66 -5.90 3.60 11.96
CA LEU A 66 -4.43 3.52 11.92
C LEU A 66 -3.87 3.33 13.33
N ARG A 67 -2.89 2.43 13.45
CA ARG A 67 -2.14 2.22 14.68
C ARG A 67 -0.95 3.17 14.79
N ARG A 68 -0.48 3.69 13.66
CA ARG A 68 0.66 4.60 13.56
C ARG A 68 0.21 5.94 13.01
N LEU A 69 0.95 7.00 13.31
CA LEU A 69 0.71 8.30 12.69
C LEU A 69 0.95 8.21 11.17
N PRO A 70 0.13 8.85 10.34
CA PRO A 70 0.35 8.87 8.89
C PRO A 70 1.76 9.34 8.50
N SER A 71 2.33 10.28 9.25
CA SER A 71 3.70 10.78 9.02
C SER A 71 4.79 9.74 9.31
N SER A 72 4.47 8.68 10.06
CA SER A 72 5.41 7.60 10.37
C SER A 72 5.27 6.39 9.44
N ILE A 73 4.29 6.40 8.53
CA ILE A 73 4.09 5.33 7.55
C ILE A 73 4.76 5.75 6.25
N ASN A 74 5.94 5.18 5.99
CA ASN A 74 6.71 5.43 4.78
C ASN A 74 6.13 4.60 3.62
N ILE A 75 5.90 5.24 2.48
CA ILE A 75 5.28 4.58 1.31
C ILE A 75 6.20 3.50 0.74
N GLY A 76 7.49 3.77 0.62
CA GLY A 76 8.45 2.78 0.14
C GLY A 76 8.53 1.54 1.04
N ALA A 77 8.56 1.74 2.34
CA ALA A 77 8.56 0.65 3.31
C ALA A 77 7.27 -0.19 3.21
N LEU A 78 6.12 0.47 3.06
CA LEU A 78 4.83 -0.21 2.88
C LEU A 78 4.83 -1.08 1.61
N VAL A 79 5.33 -0.55 0.50
CA VAL A 79 5.41 -1.31 -0.77
C VAL A 79 6.31 -2.53 -0.60
N ARG A 80 7.45 -2.40 0.08
CA ARG A 80 8.33 -3.54 0.36
C ARG A 80 7.66 -4.59 1.25
N ASP A 81 6.84 -4.16 2.21
CA ASP A 81 6.12 -5.07 3.11
C ASP A 81 4.97 -5.81 2.43
N THR A 82 4.43 -5.27 1.36
CA THR A 82 3.22 -5.81 0.71
C THR A 82 3.47 -6.48 -0.64
N GLU A 83 4.54 -6.11 -1.35
CA GLU A 83 4.93 -6.82 -2.57
C GLU A 83 5.63 -8.13 -2.22
N PRO A 84 5.30 -9.25 -2.89
CA PRO A 84 5.94 -10.53 -2.63
C PRO A 84 7.40 -10.56 -3.11
N ASP A 85 7.71 -9.84 -4.19
CA ASP A 85 9.04 -9.71 -4.75
C ASP A 85 9.12 -8.48 -5.67
N PHE A 86 10.32 -8.20 -6.15
CA PHE A 86 10.60 -7.14 -7.12
C PHE A 86 11.27 -7.70 -8.38
N ASN A 87 10.84 -8.86 -8.81
CA ASN A 87 11.38 -9.56 -9.97
C ASN A 87 10.79 -8.98 -11.26
N LEU A 88 11.37 -7.87 -11.74
CA LEU A 88 10.93 -7.22 -12.98
C LEU A 88 11.15 -8.10 -14.20
N VAL A 89 12.20 -8.93 -14.17
CA VAL A 89 12.62 -9.82 -15.25
C VAL A 89 13.06 -11.16 -14.67
N GLU A 90 13.13 -12.18 -15.51
CA GLU A 90 13.50 -13.54 -15.11
C GLU A 90 14.84 -13.58 -14.35
N CYS A 91 15.81 -12.81 -14.79
CA CYS A 91 17.16 -12.84 -14.19
C CYS A 91 17.24 -12.25 -12.78
N PHE A 92 16.16 -11.64 -12.26
CA PHE A 92 16.06 -11.22 -10.86
C PHE A 92 15.60 -12.37 -9.96
N SER A 93 15.08 -13.45 -10.55
CA SER A 93 14.58 -14.60 -9.79
C SER A 93 15.66 -15.67 -9.60
N ALA A 94 15.40 -16.59 -8.67
CA ALA A 94 16.28 -17.73 -8.40
C ALA A 94 16.29 -18.76 -9.55
N ASN A 95 15.23 -18.79 -10.38
CA ASN A 95 15.06 -19.76 -11.47
C ASN A 95 15.49 -19.19 -12.82
N ASN A 96 16.48 -18.32 -12.85
CA ASN A 96 16.94 -17.69 -14.07
C ASN A 96 17.62 -18.69 -15.00
N GLN A 97 17.14 -18.75 -16.25
CA GLN A 97 17.70 -19.59 -17.32
C GLN A 97 18.18 -18.76 -18.53
N CYS A 98 18.25 -17.46 -18.40
CA CYS A 98 18.70 -16.58 -19.47
C CYS A 98 20.19 -16.76 -19.74
N CYS A 99 20.53 -17.16 -20.98
CA CYS A 99 21.89 -17.52 -21.34
C CYS A 99 22.87 -16.34 -21.38
N ILE A 100 22.39 -15.09 -21.51
CA ILE A 100 23.25 -13.90 -21.57
C ILE A 100 23.50 -13.24 -20.24
N THR A 101 22.89 -13.74 -19.16
CA THR A 101 22.99 -13.13 -17.82
C THR A 101 24.42 -12.75 -17.39
N PRO A 102 25.45 -13.60 -17.63
CA PRO A 102 26.81 -13.27 -17.19
C PRO A 102 27.40 -12.00 -17.81
N VAL A 103 26.88 -11.58 -18.97
CA VAL A 103 27.42 -10.42 -19.72
C VAL A 103 26.36 -9.37 -20.04
N CYS A 104 25.13 -9.53 -19.50
CA CYS A 104 24.00 -8.68 -19.84
C CYS A 104 24.02 -7.36 -19.06
N GLY A 105 24.24 -6.25 -19.75
CA GLY A 105 24.15 -4.91 -19.17
C GLY A 105 22.72 -4.47 -18.83
N LEU A 106 21.69 -5.08 -19.45
CA LEU A 106 20.30 -4.73 -19.21
C LEU A 106 19.86 -5.07 -17.79
N GLN A 107 20.39 -6.15 -17.21
CA GLN A 107 20.07 -6.54 -15.84
C GLN A 107 20.42 -5.42 -14.83
N SER A 108 21.63 -4.85 -14.98
CA SER A 108 22.06 -3.76 -14.09
C SER A 108 21.26 -2.47 -14.31
N MET A 109 20.89 -2.17 -15.55
CA MET A 109 20.05 -1.02 -15.88
C MET A 109 18.65 -1.14 -15.23
N LEU A 110 18.03 -2.30 -15.33
CA LEU A 110 16.72 -2.55 -14.73
C LEU A 110 16.79 -2.55 -13.20
N ARG A 111 17.88 -3.06 -12.63
CA ARG A 111 18.10 -3.03 -11.18
C ARG A 111 18.24 -1.60 -10.67
N GLU A 112 18.99 -0.77 -11.37
CA GLU A 112 19.14 0.66 -11.07
C GLU A 112 17.78 1.37 -11.14
N ALA A 113 16.99 1.11 -12.20
CA ALA A 113 15.66 1.69 -12.35
C ALA A 113 14.71 1.28 -11.20
N LEU A 114 14.75 0.01 -10.77
CA LEU A 114 13.96 -0.46 -9.64
C LEU A 114 14.38 0.23 -8.34
N GLN A 115 15.68 0.37 -8.11
CA GLN A 115 16.20 1.08 -6.94
C GLN A 115 15.77 2.55 -6.94
N ALA A 116 15.80 3.22 -8.08
CA ALA A 116 15.33 4.59 -8.23
C ALA A 116 13.83 4.72 -7.95
N PHE A 117 13.02 3.77 -8.42
CA PHE A 117 11.59 3.69 -8.14
C PHE A 117 11.34 3.61 -6.62
N LEU A 118 11.98 2.66 -5.95
CA LEU A 118 11.80 2.47 -4.51
C LEU A 118 12.35 3.66 -3.71
N ALA A 119 13.49 4.21 -4.11
CA ALA A 119 14.08 5.38 -3.44
C ALA A 119 13.18 6.60 -3.53
N THR A 120 12.48 6.79 -4.64
CA THR A 120 11.50 7.87 -4.79
C THR A 120 10.33 7.66 -3.80
N LEU A 121 9.79 6.46 -3.71
CA LEU A 121 8.72 6.15 -2.76
C LEU A 121 9.17 6.33 -1.30
N ASP A 122 10.44 6.09 -1.00
CA ASP A 122 11.01 6.27 0.33
C ASP A 122 10.99 7.74 0.80
N THR A 123 10.85 8.69 -0.12
CA THR A 123 10.77 10.11 0.23
C THR A 123 9.39 10.56 0.68
N TYR A 124 8.37 9.70 0.54
CA TYR A 124 6.98 10.02 0.86
C TYR A 124 6.45 9.23 2.04
N THR A 125 5.56 9.87 2.78
CA THR A 125 4.79 9.24 3.86
C THR A 125 3.31 9.23 3.50
N LEU A 126 2.52 8.46 4.25
CA LEU A 126 1.07 8.46 4.10
C LEU A 126 0.48 9.85 4.37
N ALA A 127 1.08 10.63 5.26
CA ALA A 127 0.67 12.01 5.52
C ALA A 127 0.75 12.88 4.25
N ASP A 128 1.80 12.70 3.43
CA ASP A 128 1.97 13.45 2.19
C ASP A 128 0.83 13.19 1.20
N VAL A 129 0.25 11.99 1.22
CA VAL A 129 -0.86 11.62 0.33
C VAL A 129 -2.16 12.30 0.73
N VAL A 130 -2.43 12.46 2.04
CA VAL A 130 -3.73 12.92 2.55
C VAL A 130 -3.76 14.39 2.93
N GLN A 131 -2.61 15.04 3.09
CA GLN A 131 -2.50 16.45 3.51
C GLN A 131 -2.30 17.42 2.33
N GLN A 132 -2.61 16.99 1.13
CA GLN A 132 -2.42 17.81 -0.07
C GLN A 132 -3.51 18.89 -0.19
N PRO A 133 -3.32 19.90 -1.08
CA PRO A 133 -4.36 20.91 -1.33
C PRO A 133 -5.71 20.30 -1.72
N GLN A 134 -5.72 19.06 -2.19
CA GLN A 134 -6.90 18.33 -2.58
C GLN A 134 -7.58 17.55 -1.44
N GLN A 135 -7.18 17.74 -0.19
CA GLN A 135 -7.74 16.97 0.94
C GLN A 135 -9.27 17.03 1.00
N SER A 136 -9.86 18.21 0.85
CA SER A 136 -11.30 18.37 0.88
C SER A 136 -11.98 17.63 -0.29
N GLN A 137 -11.34 17.60 -1.45
CA GLN A 137 -11.86 16.85 -2.60
C GLN A 137 -11.71 15.34 -2.38
N LEU A 138 -10.63 14.89 -1.77
CA LEU A 138 -10.41 13.48 -1.40
C LEU A 138 -11.53 13.01 -0.46
N LEU A 139 -11.80 13.76 0.59
CA LEU A 139 -12.88 13.44 1.55
C LEU A 139 -14.24 13.33 0.85
N ARG A 140 -14.53 14.23 -0.07
CA ARG A 140 -15.77 14.21 -0.85
C ARG A 140 -15.86 12.96 -1.72
N LEU A 141 -14.80 12.64 -2.46
CA LEU A 141 -14.78 11.47 -3.36
C LEU A 141 -14.88 10.15 -2.60
N LEU A 142 -14.31 10.08 -1.41
CA LEU A 142 -14.40 8.91 -0.53
C LEU A 142 -15.68 8.90 0.30
N GLN A 143 -16.54 9.90 0.15
CA GLN A 143 -17.80 10.04 0.89
C GLN A 143 -17.60 10.06 2.42
N ILE A 144 -16.50 10.64 2.85
CA ILE A 144 -16.15 10.82 4.25
C ILE A 144 -16.72 12.18 4.71
N SER A 145 -17.58 12.13 5.71
CA SER A 145 -18.16 13.34 6.30
C SER A 145 -17.35 13.93 7.47
#